data_feb900da656c099d882d648eded02ec6
#
_entry.id   feb900da656c099d882d648eded02ec6
#
_cell.length_a   1.000
_cell.length_b   1.000
_cell.length_c   1.000
_cell.angle_alpha   90.00
_cell.angle_beta   90.00
_cell.angle_gamma   90.00
#
_symmetry.space_group_name_H-M   'P 1'
#
loop_
_entity.id
_entity.type
_entity.pdbx_description
1 polymer ?
#
loop_
_entity_poly.entity_id
_entity_poly.type
_entity_poly.pdbx_seq_one_letter_code
_entity_poly.pdbx_strand_id
1 'polypeptide(L)'
;MKLTARRLTEEDYSTIVEWWKSWPEWEPLSQEMLPENGTGGIIIEKEGEPIVAGFLYGTNSKIAWMEWIISNPKYRIKKDREQAILLLIDSLEHWAYDGGFKLILSIGRSKSLIDKHKKLGYTVDENPSHEIIKKIR
;
A
#
# COMPACT_ATOMS: atom_id res chain seq x y z
N MET A 1 -4.57 -10.73 -20.08
CA MET A 1 -4.04 -11.29 -18.82
C MET A 1 -4.46 -10.42 -17.67
N LYS A 2 -5.10 -11.00 -16.71
CA LYS A 2 -5.72 -10.26 -15.63
C LYS A 2 -4.83 -10.10 -14.42
N LEU A 3 -4.84 -8.89 -13.89
CA LEU A 3 -4.34 -8.65 -12.54
C LEU A 3 -5.41 -9.04 -11.54
N THR A 4 -5.01 -9.62 -10.42
CA THR A 4 -5.93 -9.99 -9.36
C THR A 4 -5.53 -9.32 -8.05
N ALA A 5 -6.54 -8.93 -7.29
CA ALA A 5 -6.35 -8.36 -5.95
C ALA A 5 -6.81 -9.40 -4.93
N ARG A 6 -6.00 -9.64 -3.90
CA ARG A 6 -6.42 -10.49 -2.78
C ARG A 6 -5.92 -9.92 -1.47
N ARG A 7 -6.54 -10.32 -0.39
CA ARG A 7 -6.09 -9.91 0.93
C ARG A 7 -4.79 -10.60 1.29
N LEU A 8 -3.96 -9.90 2.06
CA LEU A 8 -2.73 -10.48 2.57
C LEU A 8 -3.01 -11.59 3.57
N THR A 9 -2.14 -12.59 3.58
CA THR A 9 -2.15 -13.68 4.55
C THR A 9 -0.87 -13.60 5.39
N GLU A 10 -0.78 -14.41 6.43
CA GLU A 10 0.41 -14.41 7.28
C GLU A 10 1.68 -14.77 6.52
N GLU A 11 1.57 -15.63 5.51
CA GLU A 11 2.72 -16.04 4.70
C GLU A 11 3.28 -14.90 3.85
N ASP A 12 2.46 -13.90 3.55
CA ASP A 12 2.91 -12.79 2.70
C ASP A 12 3.91 -11.87 3.41
N TYR A 13 3.90 -11.85 4.73
CA TYR A 13 4.78 -10.95 5.48
C TYR A 13 6.26 -11.17 5.13
N SER A 14 6.71 -12.41 5.05
CA SER A 14 8.11 -12.70 4.71
C SER A 14 8.46 -12.23 3.31
N THR A 15 7.53 -12.32 2.37
CA THR A 15 7.72 -11.83 1.00
C THR A 15 7.89 -10.32 1.00
N ILE A 16 7.04 -9.61 1.74
CA ILE A 16 7.10 -8.15 1.82
C ILE A 16 8.38 -7.69 2.51
N VAL A 17 8.83 -8.40 3.54
CA VAL A 17 10.12 -8.12 4.19
C VAL A 17 11.26 -8.18 3.18
N GLU A 18 11.26 -9.19 2.32
CA GLU A 18 12.28 -9.29 1.27
C GLU A 18 12.22 -8.11 0.31
N TRP A 19 11.03 -7.65 -0.03
CA TRP A 19 10.88 -6.48 -0.90
C TRP A 19 11.47 -5.24 -0.22
N TRP A 20 11.15 -5.01 1.06
CA TRP A 20 11.70 -3.87 1.80
C TRP A 20 13.22 -3.91 1.84
N LYS A 21 13.81 -5.06 2.11
CA LYS A 21 15.27 -5.21 2.17
C LYS A 21 15.95 -4.90 0.85
N SER A 22 15.24 -5.07 -0.27
CA SER A 22 15.77 -4.81 -1.60
C SER A 22 15.79 -3.34 -1.97
N TRP A 23 15.07 -2.49 -1.24
CA TRP A 23 15.05 -1.04 -1.47
C TRP A 23 15.97 -0.37 -0.45
N PRO A 24 17.00 0.41 -0.91
CA PRO A 24 18.04 0.92 -0.01
C PRO A 24 17.55 1.78 1.16
N GLU A 25 16.43 2.45 0.99
CA GLU A 25 15.96 3.42 1.98
C GLU A 25 14.89 2.84 2.91
N TRP A 26 14.58 1.57 2.77
CA TRP A 26 13.50 0.96 3.54
C TRP A 26 14.05 0.01 4.59
N GLU A 27 13.52 0.13 5.79
CA GLU A 27 13.72 -0.88 6.83
C GLU A 27 12.41 -1.63 7.00
N PRO A 28 12.47 -2.97 7.12
CA PRO A 28 11.26 -3.75 7.32
C PRO A 28 10.57 -3.37 8.63
N LEU A 29 9.26 -3.16 8.57
CA LEU A 29 8.47 -2.97 9.76
C LEU A 29 8.21 -4.31 10.43
N SER A 30 8.20 -4.32 11.75
CA SER A 30 7.80 -5.51 12.47
C SER A 30 6.32 -5.77 12.22
N GLN A 31 5.94 -7.02 12.32
CA GLN A 31 4.57 -7.44 12.02
C GLN A 31 3.53 -6.73 12.88
N GLU A 32 3.88 -6.49 14.14
CA GLU A 32 2.96 -5.82 15.07
C GLU A 32 2.69 -4.36 14.74
N MET A 33 3.55 -3.74 13.91
CA MET A 33 3.34 -2.35 13.47
C MET A 33 2.42 -2.25 12.28
N LEU A 34 2.09 -3.37 11.66
CA LEU A 34 1.21 -3.42 10.50
C LEU A 34 -0.23 -3.72 10.91
N PRO A 35 -1.22 -3.25 10.14
CA PRO A 35 -2.61 -3.51 10.49
C PRO A 35 -2.90 -5.02 10.53
N GLU A 36 -3.65 -5.44 11.53
CA GLU A 36 -4.03 -6.83 11.73
C GLU A 36 -2.85 -7.79 11.68
N ASN A 37 -1.76 -7.38 12.30
CA ASN A 37 -0.54 -8.17 12.42
C ASN A 37 0.01 -8.61 11.06
N GLY A 38 -0.07 -7.73 10.08
CA GLY A 38 0.48 -7.95 8.74
C GLY A 38 -0.51 -8.46 7.72
N THR A 39 -1.76 -8.71 8.10
CA THR A 39 -2.78 -9.19 7.16
C THR A 39 -3.77 -8.12 6.72
N GLY A 40 -3.67 -6.92 7.28
CA GLY A 40 -4.58 -5.81 6.98
C GLY A 40 -4.20 -5.05 5.73
N GLY A 41 -4.07 -5.74 4.62
CA GLY A 41 -3.70 -5.14 3.35
C GLY A 41 -4.10 -6.01 2.18
N ILE A 42 -3.67 -5.56 1.00
CA ILE A 42 -3.99 -6.19 -0.28
C ILE A 42 -2.70 -6.36 -1.08
N ILE A 43 -2.62 -7.45 -1.81
CA ILE A 43 -1.53 -7.71 -2.75
C ILE A 43 -2.11 -7.92 -4.13
N ILE A 44 -1.44 -7.37 -5.13
CA ILE A 44 -1.84 -7.51 -6.53
C ILE A 44 -0.92 -8.53 -7.19
N GLU A 45 -1.52 -9.47 -7.89
CA GLU A 45 -0.78 -10.54 -8.57
C GLU A 45 -1.19 -10.65 -10.03
N LYS A 46 -0.29 -11.18 -10.83
CA LYS A 46 -0.59 -11.59 -12.19
C LYS A 46 -0.16 -13.04 -12.33
N GLU A 47 -1.11 -13.92 -12.58
CA GLU A 47 -0.86 -15.36 -12.71
C GLU A 47 -0.08 -15.92 -11.51
N GLY A 48 -0.47 -15.47 -10.31
CA GLY A 48 0.15 -15.93 -9.08
C GLY A 48 1.45 -15.25 -8.70
N GLU A 49 1.97 -14.39 -9.58
CA GLU A 49 3.21 -13.66 -9.27
C GLU A 49 2.89 -12.30 -8.66
N PRO A 50 3.37 -12.03 -7.44
CA PRO A 50 3.04 -10.79 -6.76
C PRO A 50 3.79 -9.58 -7.34
N ILE A 51 3.09 -8.46 -7.48
CA ILE A 51 3.64 -7.25 -8.09
C ILE A 51 3.78 -6.13 -7.07
N VAL A 52 2.74 -5.88 -6.28
CA VAL A 52 2.71 -4.75 -5.34
C VAL A 52 1.77 -5.08 -4.19
N ALA A 53 2.06 -4.52 -3.04
CA ALA A 53 1.20 -4.67 -1.86
C ALA A 53 1.07 -3.32 -1.14
N GLY A 54 0.03 -3.19 -0.33
CA GLY A 54 -0.19 -2.02 0.50
C GLY A 54 -1.13 -2.35 1.64
N PHE A 55 -1.17 -1.45 2.63
CA PHE A 55 -1.87 -1.70 3.88
C PHE A 55 -2.93 -0.63 4.13
N LEU A 56 -3.97 -1.02 4.85
CA LEU A 56 -5.03 -0.13 5.25
C LEU A 56 -5.18 -0.16 6.77
N TYR A 57 -4.92 0.99 7.39
CA TYR A 57 -5.14 1.15 8.83
C TYR A 57 -6.55 1.67 9.04
N GLY A 58 -7.32 0.96 9.86
CA GLY A 58 -8.60 1.48 10.32
C GLY A 58 -8.37 2.23 11.61
N THR A 59 -8.95 3.42 11.72
CA THR A 59 -8.88 4.18 12.97
C THR A 59 -10.19 4.03 13.75
N ASN A 60 -10.20 4.59 14.94
CA ASN A 60 -11.42 4.64 15.74
C ASN A 60 -12.32 5.82 15.35
N SER A 61 -12.14 6.38 14.17
CA SER A 61 -12.98 7.42 13.59
C SER A 61 -13.46 6.96 12.20
N LYS A 62 -14.00 7.88 11.42
CA LYS A 62 -14.42 7.57 10.04
C LYS A 62 -13.30 7.82 9.03
N ILE A 63 -12.06 7.92 9.48
CA ILE A 63 -10.90 8.11 8.63
C ILE A 63 -10.09 6.80 8.59
N ALA A 64 -9.78 6.32 7.39
CA ALA A 64 -8.84 5.22 7.18
C ALA A 64 -7.54 5.78 6.64
N TRP A 65 -6.45 5.03 6.80
CA TRP A 65 -5.11 5.44 6.37
C TRP A 65 -4.49 4.35 5.51
N MET A 66 -4.16 4.70 4.26
CA MET A 66 -3.46 3.81 3.34
C MET A 66 -1.97 4.08 3.44
N GLU A 67 -1.16 3.04 3.64
CA GLU A 67 0.26 3.23 3.85
C GLU A 67 1.06 2.03 3.37
N TRP A 68 2.35 2.24 3.26
CA TRP A 68 3.35 1.21 2.97
C TRP A 68 3.10 0.50 1.64
N ILE A 69 2.81 1.27 0.59
CA ILE A 69 2.73 0.70 -0.75
C ILE A 69 4.14 0.32 -1.17
N ILE A 70 4.35 -0.95 -1.46
CA ILE A 70 5.66 -1.50 -1.78
C ILE A 70 5.57 -2.41 -2.98
N SER A 71 6.52 -2.27 -3.91
CA SER A 71 6.57 -3.06 -5.14
C SER A 71 7.59 -4.17 -5.06
N ASN A 72 7.29 -5.27 -5.75
CA ASN A 72 8.23 -6.36 -5.91
C ASN A 72 9.39 -5.90 -6.83
N PRO A 73 10.62 -5.81 -6.33
CA PRO A 73 11.73 -5.29 -7.14
C PRO A 73 12.12 -6.22 -8.29
N LYS A 74 11.70 -7.47 -8.24
CA LYS A 74 12.00 -8.45 -9.31
C LYS A 74 10.98 -8.43 -10.44
N TYR A 75 9.83 -7.78 -10.23
CA TYR A 75 8.83 -7.68 -11.29
C TYR A 75 9.13 -6.45 -12.14
N ARG A 76 9.55 -6.65 -13.40
CA ARG A 76 10.14 -5.60 -14.21
C ARG A 76 9.27 -5.05 -15.33
N ILE A 77 8.07 -5.58 -15.52
CA ILE A 77 7.18 -5.13 -16.59
C ILE A 77 6.50 -3.85 -16.14
N LYS A 78 6.97 -2.72 -16.66
CA LYS A 78 6.52 -1.39 -16.23
C LYS A 78 5.01 -1.20 -16.36
N LYS A 79 4.44 -1.60 -17.49
CA LYS A 79 3.00 -1.45 -17.72
C LYS A 79 2.18 -2.19 -16.66
N ASP A 80 2.58 -3.41 -16.35
CA ASP A 80 1.89 -4.21 -15.35
C ASP A 80 2.02 -3.58 -13.96
N ARG A 81 3.20 -3.08 -13.64
CA ARG A 81 3.44 -2.43 -12.34
C ARG A 81 2.56 -1.20 -12.17
N GLU A 82 2.44 -0.38 -13.21
CA GLU A 82 1.61 0.81 -13.17
C GLU A 82 0.12 0.47 -12.98
N GLN A 83 -0.34 -0.51 -13.73
CA GLN A 83 -1.72 -0.98 -13.59
C GLN A 83 -1.97 -1.62 -12.23
N ALA A 84 -1.00 -2.36 -11.71
CA ALA A 84 -1.11 -3.01 -10.41
C ALA A 84 -1.22 -1.98 -9.28
N ILE A 85 -0.46 -0.91 -9.33
CA ILE A 85 -0.53 0.14 -8.30
C ILE A 85 -1.90 0.83 -8.35
N LEU A 86 -2.42 1.13 -9.53
CA LEU A 86 -3.75 1.71 -9.65
C LEU A 86 -4.82 0.78 -9.08
N LEU A 87 -4.74 -0.50 -9.42
CA LEU A 87 -5.67 -1.48 -8.88
C LEU A 87 -5.55 -1.59 -7.36
N LEU A 88 -4.34 -1.55 -6.83
CA LEU A 88 -4.11 -1.63 -5.39
C LEU A 88 -4.78 -0.46 -4.66
N ILE A 89 -4.53 0.76 -5.10
CA ILE A 89 -5.10 1.95 -4.47
C ILE A 89 -6.62 1.90 -4.52
N ASP A 90 -7.17 1.56 -5.68
CA ASP A 90 -8.61 1.45 -5.85
C ASP A 90 -9.21 0.36 -4.94
N SER A 91 -8.54 -0.78 -4.84
CA SER A 91 -9.00 -1.89 -4.01
C SER A 91 -8.96 -1.55 -2.52
N LEU A 92 -7.92 -0.87 -2.07
CA LEU A 92 -7.83 -0.42 -0.67
C LEU A 92 -8.92 0.59 -0.35
N GLU A 93 -9.22 1.50 -1.29
CA GLU A 93 -10.29 2.48 -1.11
C GLU A 93 -11.65 1.79 -1.01
N HIS A 94 -11.93 0.83 -1.88
CA HIS A 94 -13.19 0.08 -1.83
C HIS A 94 -13.32 -0.68 -0.52
N TRP A 95 -12.24 -1.26 -0.05
CA TRP A 95 -12.25 -1.97 1.23
C TRP A 95 -12.54 -1.00 2.38
N ALA A 96 -11.97 0.20 2.35
CA ALA A 96 -12.27 1.23 3.34
C ALA A 96 -13.75 1.64 3.29
N TYR A 97 -14.28 1.84 2.09
CA TYR A 97 -15.69 2.18 1.91
C TYR A 97 -16.59 1.11 2.50
N ASP A 98 -16.30 -0.16 2.20
CA ASP A 98 -17.08 -1.29 2.72
C ASP A 98 -17.00 -1.37 4.25
N GLY A 99 -15.92 -0.91 4.83
CA GLY A 99 -15.74 -0.85 6.28
C GLY A 99 -16.41 0.34 6.94
N GLY A 100 -17.09 1.19 6.17
CA GLY A 100 -17.82 2.33 6.71
C GLY A 100 -16.99 3.59 6.87
N PHE A 101 -15.77 3.62 6.38
CA PHE A 101 -14.95 4.83 6.44
C PHE A 101 -15.42 5.85 5.40
N LYS A 102 -15.27 7.13 5.75
CA LYS A 102 -15.75 8.23 4.88
C LYS A 102 -14.63 9.04 4.28
N LEU A 103 -13.43 8.92 4.79
CA LEU A 103 -12.26 9.61 4.30
C LEU A 103 -11.09 8.65 4.33
N ILE A 104 -10.23 8.73 3.32
CA ILE A 104 -9.00 7.95 3.29
C ILE A 104 -7.82 8.88 3.10
N LEU A 105 -6.80 8.70 3.93
CA LEU A 105 -5.54 9.42 3.84
C LEU A 105 -4.47 8.51 3.29
N SER A 106 -3.51 9.10 2.60
CA SER A 106 -2.37 8.37 2.05
C SER A 106 -1.15 9.29 2.03
N ILE A 107 0.03 8.70 1.92
CA ILE A 107 1.27 9.47 1.77
C ILE A 107 1.91 9.03 0.46
N GLY A 108 2.15 10.00 -0.43
CA GLY A 108 2.86 9.75 -1.68
C GLY A 108 4.30 10.21 -1.54
N ARG A 109 5.24 9.27 -1.63
CA ARG A 109 6.66 9.57 -1.48
C ARG A 109 7.40 9.72 -2.81
N SER A 110 6.73 9.51 -3.93
CA SER A 110 7.29 9.69 -5.26
C SER A 110 6.28 10.37 -6.16
N LYS A 111 6.78 11.07 -7.16
CA LYS A 111 5.90 11.72 -8.14
C LYS A 111 5.00 10.71 -8.84
N SER A 112 5.54 9.57 -9.18
CA SER A 112 4.78 8.51 -9.86
C SER A 112 3.60 8.05 -9.01
N LEU A 113 3.81 7.83 -7.72
CA LEU A 113 2.74 7.39 -6.81
C LEU A 113 1.71 8.50 -6.62
N ILE A 114 2.16 9.74 -6.48
CA ILE A 114 1.27 10.90 -6.36
C ILE A 114 0.38 11.03 -7.59
N ASP A 115 0.96 10.89 -8.79
CA ASP A 115 0.20 10.99 -10.03
C ASP A 115 -0.87 9.90 -10.13
N LYS A 116 -0.58 8.70 -9.64
CA LYS A 116 -1.56 7.62 -9.63
C LYS A 116 -2.73 7.90 -8.69
N HIS A 117 -2.44 8.50 -7.54
CA HIS A 117 -3.52 8.95 -6.64
C HIS A 117 -4.40 9.99 -7.33
N LYS A 118 -3.78 10.96 -8.01
CA LYS A 118 -4.55 11.99 -8.74
C LYS A 118 -5.45 11.38 -9.79
N LYS A 119 -4.97 10.38 -10.52
CA LYS A 119 -5.77 9.68 -11.53
C LYS A 119 -7.02 9.06 -10.94
N LEU A 120 -6.96 8.64 -9.70
CA LEU A 120 -8.08 8.00 -9.01
C LEU A 120 -8.95 8.98 -8.23
N GLY A 121 -8.72 10.29 -8.42
CA GLY A 121 -9.58 11.31 -7.84
C GLY A 121 -9.15 11.81 -6.47
N TYR A 122 -7.95 11.48 -6.02
CA TYR A 122 -7.43 11.98 -4.76
C TYR A 122 -6.97 13.43 -4.92
N THR A 123 -7.28 14.24 -3.92
CA THR A 123 -6.78 15.61 -3.85
C THR A 123 -5.42 15.58 -3.18
N VAL A 124 -4.43 16.20 -3.82
CA VAL A 124 -3.06 16.23 -3.31
C VAL A 124 -2.71 17.64 -2.92
N ASP A 125 -2.28 17.84 -1.67
CA ASP A 125 -1.80 19.14 -1.22
C ASP A 125 -0.48 19.43 -1.92
N GLU A 126 -0.36 20.63 -2.49
CA GLU A 126 0.85 21.03 -3.19
C GLU A 126 1.98 21.42 -2.25
N ASN A 127 1.67 21.69 -1.00
CA ASN A 127 2.69 21.97 0.01
C ASN A 127 3.07 20.68 0.69
N PRO A 128 4.32 20.22 0.53
CA PRO A 128 4.72 18.94 1.13
C PRO A 128 4.74 19.02 2.64
N SER A 129 4.48 17.86 3.25
CA SER A 129 4.52 17.70 4.71
C SER A 129 5.67 16.77 5.07
N HIS A 130 6.07 16.79 6.32
CA HIS A 130 7.12 15.93 6.83
C HIS A 130 6.55 14.85 7.73
N GLU A 131 7.05 13.63 7.59
CA GLU A 131 6.76 12.58 8.56
C GLU A 131 7.49 12.89 9.85
N ILE A 132 6.81 12.75 10.97
CA ILE A 132 7.38 12.96 12.29
C ILE A 132 7.09 11.70 13.09
N ILE A 133 8.13 11.01 13.49
CA ILE A 133 8.00 9.68 14.10
C ILE A 133 8.78 9.63 15.40
N LYS A 134 8.20 9.03 16.41
CA LYS A 134 8.90 8.74 17.65
C LYS A 134 8.50 7.36 18.13
N LYS A 135 9.49 6.55 18.49
CA LYS A 135 9.23 5.27 19.14
C LYS A 135 8.77 5.52 20.57
N ILE A 136 7.64 4.94 20.91
CA ILE A 136 7.10 5.01 22.27
C ILE A 136 7.59 3.77 23.01
N ARG A 137 8.16 3.98 24.21
CA ARG A 137 8.72 2.87 24.99
C ARG A 137 7.67 1.92 25.53
#